data_5b22cd25f34c97062f2685ba9f7085fe
#
_entry.id   5b22cd25f34c97062f2685ba9f7085fe
#
_cell.length_a   1.000
_cell.length_b   1.000
_cell.length_c   1.000
_cell.angle_alpha   90.00
_cell.angle_beta   90.00
_cell.angle_gamma   90.00
#
_symmetry.space_group_name_H-M   'P 1'
#
loop_
_entity.id
_entity.type
_entity.pdbx_description
1 polymer ?
#
loop_
_entity_poly.entity_id
_entity_poly.type
_entity_poly.pdbx_seq_one_letter_code
_entity_poly.pdbx_strand_id
1 'polypeptide(L)'
;MADSFEELIEAYRSCRGNKRNSNYALDFEFNWESRLCSLEKRIGNETYKPGYSTCFVITYPTVREVFAAEFMDRVVHHYLINKIEPKIDKTFINDSYACRRNHGSIAGALKLRKYLNQITRNQTSKAYFMQLDIKSFFYNIDKTLLYDILINHVKKLKLSEDEFNEISWLSQVIIFNDPSKHYIIKGDPKLFNTLPKGKSLFTNPPNKGLPIGN
;
A
#
# COMPACT_ATOMS: atom_id res chain seq x y z
N MET A 1 -3.76 12.92 -22.60
CA MET A 1 -4.87 13.47 -21.76
C MET A 1 -6.09 12.53 -21.70
N ALA A 2 -6.52 11.86 -22.78
CA ALA A 2 -7.63 10.89 -22.66
C ALA A 2 -7.26 9.67 -21.81
N ASP A 3 -6.02 9.17 -21.91
CA ASP A 3 -5.54 8.00 -21.18
C ASP A 3 -5.49 8.19 -19.66
N SER A 4 -5.09 9.37 -19.16
CA SER A 4 -4.95 9.60 -17.70
C SER A 4 -6.28 9.56 -16.96
N PHE A 5 -7.36 10.07 -17.55
CA PHE A 5 -8.68 10.02 -16.94
C PHE A 5 -9.26 8.62 -16.92
N GLU A 6 -9.07 7.83 -17.98
CA GLU A 6 -9.48 6.42 -18.03
C GLU A 6 -8.74 5.59 -16.99
N GLU A 7 -7.44 5.80 -16.82
CA GLU A 7 -6.64 5.15 -15.78
C GLU A 7 -7.12 5.51 -14.36
N LEU A 8 -7.55 6.76 -14.12
CA LEU A 8 -8.17 7.17 -12.85
C LEU A 8 -9.53 6.50 -12.62
N ILE A 9 -10.34 6.32 -13.67
CA ILE A 9 -11.60 5.55 -13.59
C ILE A 9 -11.32 4.09 -13.21
N GLU A 10 -10.31 3.47 -13.79
CA GLU A 10 -9.91 2.09 -13.44
C GLU A 10 -9.42 1.99 -12.00
N ALA A 11 -8.62 2.95 -11.57
CA ALA A 11 -8.14 3.05 -10.18
C ALA A 11 -9.32 3.21 -9.20
N TYR A 12 -10.28 4.07 -9.52
CA TYR A 12 -11.51 4.24 -8.75
C TYR A 12 -12.32 2.93 -8.66
N ARG A 13 -12.54 2.26 -9.80
CA ARG A 13 -13.26 0.97 -9.85
C ARG A 13 -12.56 -0.10 -9.00
N SER A 14 -11.24 -0.18 -9.09
CA SER A 14 -10.42 -1.10 -8.28
C SER A 14 -10.52 -0.79 -6.79
N CYS A 15 -10.44 0.48 -6.42
CA CYS A 15 -10.57 0.94 -5.03
C CYS A 15 -11.96 0.62 -4.46
N ARG A 16 -13.02 0.82 -5.27
CA ARG A 16 -14.41 0.60 -4.90
C ARG A 16 -14.76 -0.89 -4.70
N GLY A 17 -14.10 -1.79 -5.44
CA GLY A 17 -14.51 -3.19 -5.59
C GLY A 17 -14.84 -3.94 -4.30
N ASN A 18 -14.10 -3.70 -3.22
CA ASN A 18 -14.28 -4.35 -1.93
C ASN A 18 -14.89 -3.44 -0.84
N LYS A 19 -15.37 -2.24 -1.19
CA LYS A 19 -15.78 -1.21 -0.22
C LYS A 19 -17.11 -0.51 -0.59
N ARG A 20 -17.94 -1.15 -1.42
CA ARG A 20 -19.16 -0.58 -2.00
C ARG A 20 -20.15 -0.01 -0.97
N ASN A 21 -20.22 -0.58 0.22
CA ASN A 21 -21.18 -0.20 1.27
C ASN A 21 -20.55 0.72 2.34
N SER A 22 -19.32 1.21 2.14
CA SER A 22 -18.74 2.16 3.10
C SER A 22 -19.27 3.57 2.83
N ASN A 23 -19.61 4.31 3.89
CA ASN A 23 -20.10 5.69 3.78
C ASN A 23 -19.15 6.59 2.96
N TYR A 24 -17.85 6.39 3.10
CA TYR A 24 -16.82 7.14 2.35
C TYR A 24 -16.84 6.85 0.85
N ALA A 25 -17.09 5.58 0.47
CA ALA A 25 -17.21 5.23 -0.94
C ALA A 25 -18.51 5.77 -1.54
N LEU A 26 -19.63 5.70 -0.79
CA LEU A 26 -20.91 6.24 -1.22
C LEU A 26 -20.89 7.77 -1.37
N ASP A 27 -20.25 8.47 -0.42
CA ASP A 27 -20.06 9.92 -0.52
C ASP A 27 -19.21 10.31 -1.73
N PHE A 28 -18.14 9.57 -1.99
CA PHE A 28 -17.34 9.80 -3.19
C PHE A 28 -18.13 9.52 -4.46
N GLU A 29 -18.93 8.47 -4.47
CA GLU A 29 -19.71 8.01 -5.62
C GLU A 29 -20.76 9.02 -6.07
N PHE A 30 -21.31 9.81 -5.16
CA PHE A 30 -22.34 10.82 -5.46
C PHE A 30 -21.87 11.85 -6.49
N ASN A 31 -20.57 12.21 -6.50
CA ASN A 31 -19.97 13.18 -7.42
C ASN A 31 -18.63 12.67 -8.01
N TRP A 32 -18.52 11.37 -8.28
CA TRP A 32 -17.25 10.73 -8.64
C TRP A 32 -16.61 11.33 -9.90
N GLU A 33 -17.39 11.67 -10.93
CA GLU A 33 -16.88 12.25 -12.18
C GLU A 33 -16.20 13.60 -11.91
N SER A 34 -16.88 14.50 -11.25
CA SER A 34 -16.35 15.82 -10.91
C SER A 34 -15.10 15.71 -10.00
N ARG A 35 -15.12 14.76 -9.06
CA ARG A 35 -13.98 14.50 -8.16
C ARG A 35 -12.79 13.95 -8.92
N LEU A 36 -13.00 13.03 -9.87
CA LEU A 36 -11.91 12.50 -10.70
C LEU A 36 -11.37 13.55 -11.67
N CYS A 37 -12.21 14.37 -12.31
CA CYS A 37 -11.75 15.50 -13.13
C CYS A 37 -10.90 16.50 -12.33
N SER A 38 -11.32 16.81 -11.10
CA SER A 38 -10.54 17.65 -10.20
C SER A 38 -9.21 16.99 -9.81
N LEU A 39 -9.22 15.70 -9.55
CA LEU A 39 -8.04 14.92 -9.20
C LEU A 39 -7.03 14.86 -10.36
N GLU A 40 -7.51 14.59 -11.58
CA GLU A 40 -6.68 14.60 -12.78
C GLU A 40 -5.93 15.92 -12.94
N LYS A 41 -6.66 17.06 -12.83
CA LYS A 41 -6.02 18.40 -12.89
C LYS A 41 -5.00 18.61 -11.79
N ARG A 42 -5.28 18.13 -10.57
CA ARG A 42 -4.34 18.28 -9.44
C ARG A 42 -3.10 17.40 -9.62
N ILE A 43 -3.21 16.23 -10.22
CA ILE A 43 -2.08 15.37 -10.55
C ILE A 43 -1.28 15.99 -11.69
N GLY A 44 -1.92 16.35 -12.80
CA GLY A 44 -1.24 16.92 -13.96
C GLY A 44 -0.53 18.26 -13.69
N ASN A 45 -1.00 19.03 -12.69
CA ASN A 45 -0.36 20.28 -12.26
C ASN A 45 0.57 20.09 -11.04
N GLU A 46 0.83 18.87 -10.60
CA GLU A 46 1.64 18.56 -9.41
C GLU A 46 1.18 19.28 -8.14
N THR A 47 -0.13 19.50 -8.00
CA THR A 47 -0.73 20.18 -6.83
C THR A 47 -1.49 19.27 -5.89
N TYR A 48 -1.55 17.96 -6.21
CA TYR A 48 -2.18 16.99 -5.33
C TYR A 48 -1.44 16.89 -3.99
N LYS A 49 -2.22 16.90 -2.91
CA LYS A 49 -1.75 16.65 -1.54
C LYS A 49 -2.71 15.66 -0.89
N PRO A 50 -2.21 14.67 -0.14
CA PRO A 50 -3.06 13.77 0.63
C PRO A 50 -3.92 14.52 1.65
N GLY A 51 -5.14 14.02 1.83
CA GLY A 51 -6.09 14.54 2.81
C GLY A 51 -5.88 14.01 4.23
N TYR A 52 -6.94 14.08 5.05
CA TYR A 52 -6.90 13.54 6.41
C TYR A 52 -7.01 12.02 6.42
N SER A 53 -6.25 11.39 7.30
CA SER A 53 -6.40 9.97 7.59
C SER A 53 -7.32 9.75 8.79
N THR A 54 -8.15 8.74 8.74
CA THR A 54 -8.87 8.26 9.92
C THR A 54 -7.97 7.35 10.72
N CYS A 55 -7.62 7.77 11.95
CA CYS A 55 -6.74 7.02 12.84
C CYS A 55 -7.57 6.29 13.91
N PHE A 56 -7.30 5.00 14.10
CA PHE A 56 -7.94 4.18 15.13
C PHE A 56 -7.06 3.00 15.54
N VAL A 57 -7.37 2.40 16.68
CA VAL A 57 -6.66 1.23 17.18
C VAL A 57 -7.53 0.00 17.02
N ILE A 58 -6.98 -1.06 16.44
CA ILE A 58 -7.58 -2.40 16.46
C ILE A 58 -6.88 -3.26 17.51
N THR A 59 -7.66 -4.10 18.19
CA THR A 59 -7.17 -4.90 19.31
C THR A 59 -7.01 -6.38 18.97
N TYR A 60 -7.63 -6.84 17.90
CA TYR A 60 -7.57 -8.24 17.47
C TYR A 60 -7.10 -8.35 16.00
N PRO A 61 -6.28 -9.33 15.64
CA PRO A 61 -5.63 -10.34 16.50
C PRO A 61 -4.47 -9.78 17.33
N THR A 62 -3.95 -8.62 17.00
CA THR A 62 -2.90 -7.91 17.75
C THR A 62 -3.23 -6.43 17.83
N VAL A 63 -2.86 -5.81 18.93
CA VAL A 63 -3.05 -4.36 19.12
C VAL A 63 -2.17 -3.61 18.11
N ARG A 64 -2.78 -2.76 17.30
CA ARG A 64 -2.06 -1.94 16.30
C ARG A 64 -2.83 -0.68 15.95
N GLU A 65 -2.08 0.35 15.67
CA GLU A 65 -2.55 1.62 15.10
C GLU A 65 -2.82 1.45 13.60
N VAL A 66 -3.90 2.03 13.14
CA VAL A 66 -4.29 2.02 11.72
C VAL A 66 -4.58 3.44 11.27
N PHE A 67 -3.98 3.86 10.17
CA PHE A 67 -4.29 5.09 9.46
C PHE A 67 -4.99 4.76 8.15
N ALA A 68 -6.29 4.97 8.13
CA ALA A 68 -7.08 4.77 6.93
C ALA A 68 -7.13 6.08 6.13
N ALA A 69 -6.46 6.12 4.98
CA ALA A 69 -6.49 7.25 4.08
C ALA A 69 -7.91 7.56 3.57
N GLU A 70 -8.20 8.79 3.21
CA GLU A 70 -9.43 9.17 2.54
C GLU A 70 -9.65 8.37 1.25
N PHE A 71 -10.91 8.27 0.81
CA PHE A 71 -11.23 7.47 -0.37
C PHE A 71 -10.52 7.99 -1.63
N MET A 72 -10.46 9.32 -1.79
CA MET A 72 -9.72 9.95 -2.90
C MET A 72 -8.23 9.58 -2.90
N ASP A 73 -7.58 9.60 -1.75
CA ASP A 73 -6.17 9.23 -1.63
C ASP A 73 -5.95 7.76 -1.97
N ARG A 74 -6.89 6.89 -1.60
CA ARG A 74 -6.83 5.48 -2.00
C ARG A 74 -6.97 5.31 -3.50
N VAL A 75 -7.77 6.13 -4.18
CA VAL A 75 -7.84 6.14 -5.65
C VAL A 75 -6.48 6.51 -6.22
N VAL A 76 -5.78 7.52 -5.67
CA VAL A 76 -4.41 7.89 -6.10
C VAL A 76 -3.42 6.75 -5.85
N HIS A 77 -3.52 6.07 -4.69
CA HIS A 77 -2.68 4.89 -4.42
C HIS A 77 -2.91 3.79 -5.47
N HIS A 78 -4.17 3.49 -5.80
CA HIS A 78 -4.48 2.53 -6.85
C HIS A 78 -3.98 2.98 -8.23
N TYR A 79 -4.13 4.27 -8.55
CA TYR A 79 -3.64 4.85 -9.80
C TYR A 79 -2.12 4.66 -9.96
N LEU A 80 -1.35 5.02 -8.95
CA LEU A 80 0.10 4.83 -8.97
C LEU A 80 0.47 3.34 -9.08
N ILE A 81 -0.13 2.48 -8.25
CA ILE A 81 0.18 1.05 -8.25
C ILE A 81 -0.19 0.39 -9.58
N ASN A 82 -1.34 0.71 -10.16
CA ASN A 82 -1.74 0.15 -11.45
C ASN A 82 -0.74 0.45 -12.58
N LYS A 83 -0.08 1.61 -12.53
CA LYS A 83 0.97 1.98 -13.50
C LYS A 83 2.26 1.15 -13.35
N ILE A 84 2.66 0.87 -12.11
CA ILE A 84 3.96 0.26 -11.84
C ILE A 84 3.90 -1.25 -11.57
N GLU A 85 2.85 -1.75 -10.92
CA GLU A 85 2.72 -3.16 -10.50
C GLU A 85 2.95 -4.16 -11.63
N PRO A 86 2.31 -4.05 -12.83
CA PRO A 86 2.47 -5.05 -13.88
C PRO A 86 3.90 -5.21 -14.39
N LYS A 87 4.70 -4.15 -14.24
CA LYS A 87 6.10 -4.10 -14.69
C LYS A 87 7.04 -4.59 -13.58
N ILE A 88 6.80 -4.14 -12.33
CA ILE A 88 7.58 -4.55 -11.15
C ILE A 88 7.32 -6.02 -10.79
N ASP A 89 6.09 -6.52 -10.94
CA ASP A 89 5.73 -7.91 -10.63
C ASP A 89 6.61 -8.92 -11.37
N LYS A 90 7.02 -8.59 -12.61
CA LYS A 90 7.92 -9.42 -13.41
C LYS A 90 9.35 -9.51 -12.85
N THR A 91 9.73 -8.63 -11.94
CA THR A 91 11.07 -8.62 -11.34
C THR A 91 11.14 -9.45 -10.05
N PHE A 92 10.00 -9.85 -9.50
CA PHE A 92 9.96 -10.65 -8.29
C PHE A 92 10.34 -12.10 -8.55
N ILE A 93 10.97 -12.71 -7.55
CA ILE A 93 11.22 -14.15 -7.57
C ILE A 93 9.90 -14.92 -7.61
N ASN A 94 9.91 -16.12 -8.20
CA ASN A 94 8.70 -16.94 -8.37
C ASN A 94 8.03 -17.31 -7.03
N ASP A 95 8.80 -17.37 -5.94
CA ASP A 95 8.30 -17.74 -4.61
C ASP A 95 7.92 -16.52 -3.74
N SER A 96 7.67 -15.36 -4.35
CA SER A 96 7.03 -14.21 -3.71
C SER A 96 5.52 -14.31 -3.85
N TYR A 97 4.78 -14.36 -2.72
CA TYR A 97 3.33 -14.62 -2.70
C TYR A 97 2.48 -13.49 -2.16
N ALA A 98 3.07 -12.51 -1.47
CA ALA A 98 2.32 -11.41 -0.88
C ALA A 98 1.96 -10.35 -1.93
N CYS A 99 0.72 -9.87 -1.91
CA CYS A 99 0.22 -8.75 -2.72
C CYS A 99 0.47 -8.90 -4.24
N ARG A 100 0.43 -10.11 -4.77
CA ARG A 100 0.60 -10.40 -6.21
C ARG A 100 -0.65 -11.06 -6.79
N ARG A 101 -1.02 -10.70 -8.01
CA ARG A 101 -2.14 -11.34 -8.72
C ARG A 101 -1.86 -12.83 -8.95
N ASN A 102 -2.88 -13.66 -8.78
CA ASN A 102 -2.79 -15.12 -8.90
C ASN A 102 -1.79 -15.81 -7.96
N HIS A 103 -1.21 -15.07 -7.02
CA HIS A 103 -0.43 -15.54 -5.90
C HIS A 103 -1.25 -15.34 -4.61
N GLY A 104 -0.71 -15.59 -3.48
CA GLY A 104 -1.39 -15.42 -2.21
C GLY A 104 -1.08 -16.55 -1.26
N SER A 105 -1.62 -16.49 -0.04
CA SER A 105 -1.30 -17.44 1.02
C SER A 105 -1.60 -18.90 0.65
N ILE A 106 -2.68 -19.16 -0.08
CA ILE A 106 -3.03 -20.53 -0.53
C ILE A 106 -2.00 -21.05 -1.53
N ALA A 107 -1.65 -20.26 -2.55
CA ALA A 107 -0.65 -20.65 -3.54
C ALA A 107 0.72 -20.89 -2.87
N GLY A 108 1.12 -20.02 -1.92
CA GLY A 108 2.34 -20.19 -1.14
C GLY A 108 2.33 -21.46 -0.31
N ALA A 109 1.21 -21.77 0.37
CA ALA A 109 1.09 -23.00 1.17
C ALA A 109 1.16 -24.27 0.30
N LEU A 110 0.52 -24.27 -0.86
CA LEU A 110 0.60 -25.38 -1.81
C LEU A 110 2.02 -25.57 -2.36
N LYS A 111 2.73 -24.48 -2.64
CA LYS A 111 4.11 -24.55 -3.09
C LYS A 111 5.04 -25.04 -1.99
N LEU A 112 4.88 -24.55 -0.76
CA LEU A 112 5.61 -25.05 0.40
C LEU A 112 5.40 -26.54 0.62
N ARG A 113 4.15 -27.01 0.54
CA ARG A 113 3.84 -28.46 0.61
C ARG A 113 4.59 -29.25 -0.47
N LYS A 114 4.61 -28.74 -1.71
CA LYS A 114 5.38 -29.38 -2.80
C LYS A 114 6.86 -29.48 -2.46
N TYR A 115 7.48 -28.41 -1.98
CA TYR A 115 8.88 -28.41 -1.58
C TYR A 115 9.16 -29.38 -0.41
N LEU A 116 8.31 -29.37 0.60
CA LEU A 116 8.45 -30.31 1.73
C LEU A 116 8.39 -31.78 1.25
N ASN A 117 7.44 -32.12 0.39
CA ASN A 117 7.36 -33.47 -0.16
C ASN A 117 8.59 -33.85 -0.99
N GLN A 118 9.14 -32.93 -1.77
CA GLN A 118 10.37 -33.14 -2.53
C GLN A 118 11.59 -33.38 -1.62
N ILE A 119 11.81 -32.49 -0.64
CA ILE A 119 12.96 -32.56 0.27
C ILE A 119 12.87 -33.78 1.18
N THR A 120 11.69 -34.11 1.66
CA THR A 120 11.47 -35.27 2.53
C THR A 120 11.27 -36.58 1.78
N ARG A 121 11.36 -36.59 0.45
CA ARG A 121 11.06 -37.77 -0.38
C ARG A 121 9.72 -38.38 0.00
N ASN A 122 8.66 -37.55 0.00
CA ASN A 122 7.31 -37.93 0.45
C ASN A 122 7.29 -38.42 1.92
N GLN A 123 7.90 -37.68 2.82
CA GLN A 123 7.92 -37.90 4.28
C GLN A 123 8.79 -39.11 4.73
N THR A 124 9.64 -39.65 3.88
CA THR A 124 10.58 -40.73 4.25
C THR A 124 11.90 -40.22 4.81
N SER A 125 12.21 -38.93 4.64
CA SER A 125 13.44 -38.29 5.13
C SER A 125 13.12 -37.08 6.00
N LYS A 126 13.99 -36.77 6.94
CA LYS A 126 13.88 -35.57 7.79
C LYS A 126 14.20 -34.31 6.99
N ALA A 127 13.50 -33.22 7.28
CA ALA A 127 13.80 -31.88 6.77
C ALA A 127 13.78 -30.88 7.93
N TYR A 128 14.52 -29.78 7.75
CA TYR A 128 14.52 -28.66 8.68
C TYR A 128 13.78 -27.49 8.06
N PHE A 129 13.01 -26.79 8.87
CA PHE A 129 12.25 -25.59 8.48
C PHE A 129 12.67 -24.44 9.38
N MET A 130 12.94 -23.28 8.78
CA MET A 130 13.25 -22.05 9.48
C MET A 130 12.27 -20.98 9.03
N GLN A 131 11.58 -20.35 9.96
CA GLN A 131 10.71 -19.20 9.72
C GLN A 131 11.40 -17.93 10.23
N LEU A 132 11.44 -16.91 9.37
CA LEU A 132 12.00 -15.61 9.70
C LEU A 132 10.93 -14.55 9.54
N ASP A 133 10.96 -13.52 10.40
CA ASP A 133 10.08 -12.36 10.33
C ASP A 133 10.85 -11.08 10.70
N ILE A 134 10.49 -9.96 10.08
CA ILE A 134 11.12 -8.68 10.35
C ILE A 134 10.29 -7.95 11.42
N LYS A 135 10.88 -7.79 12.60
CA LYS A 135 10.23 -7.13 13.73
C LYS A 135 9.85 -5.69 13.39
N SER A 136 8.56 -5.37 13.59
CA SER A 136 8.02 -4.01 13.42
C SER A 136 8.34 -3.40 12.03
N PHE A 137 8.27 -4.21 10.98
CA PHE A 137 8.69 -3.85 9.62
C PHE A 137 8.18 -2.49 9.18
N PHE A 138 6.87 -2.27 9.19
CA PHE A 138 6.25 -1.03 8.72
C PHE A 138 6.71 0.22 9.48
N TYR A 139 6.94 0.10 10.80
CA TYR A 139 7.40 1.23 11.62
C TYR A 139 8.89 1.56 11.44
N ASN A 140 9.67 0.62 10.89
CA ASN A 140 11.12 0.77 10.72
C ASN A 140 11.55 1.08 9.28
N ILE A 141 10.61 1.12 8.33
CA ILE A 141 10.93 1.47 6.94
C ILE A 141 11.53 2.88 6.90
N ASP A 142 12.73 3.00 6.35
CA ASP A 142 13.31 4.28 5.97
C ASP A 142 12.67 4.77 4.67
N LYS A 143 12.02 5.93 4.71
CA LYS A 143 11.26 6.46 3.57
C LYS A 143 12.17 6.86 2.41
N THR A 144 13.37 7.38 2.70
CA THR A 144 14.33 7.76 1.68
C THR A 144 14.84 6.52 0.96
N LEU A 145 15.26 5.51 1.71
CA LEU A 145 15.74 4.25 1.12
C LEU A 145 14.63 3.57 0.29
N LEU A 146 13.39 3.57 0.79
CA LEU A 146 12.25 3.01 0.05
C LEU A 146 12.04 3.75 -1.28
N TYR A 147 12.04 5.08 -1.24
CA TYR A 147 11.89 5.91 -2.43
C TYR A 147 13.00 5.66 -3.44
N ASP A 148 14.25 5.63 -2.99
CA ASP A 148 15.42 5.37 -3.85
C ASP A 148 15.35 3.99 -4.52
N ILE A 149 14.98 2.96 -3.75
CA ILE A 149 14.77 1.60 -4.29
C ILE A 149 13.67 1.61 -5.34
N LEU A 150 12.52 2.22 -5.05
CA LEU A 150 11.40 2.30 -5.97
C LEU A 150 11.79 3.01 -7.28
N ILE A 151 12.38 4.20 -7.17
CA ILE A 151 12.78 4.99 -8.35
C ILE A 151 13.85 4.28 -9.18
N ASN A 152 14.79 3.60 -8.54
CA ASN A 152 15.77 2.79 -9.26
C ASN A 152 15.15 1.61 -10.01
N HIS A 153 14.03 1.05 -9.53
CA HIS A 153 13.27 0.06 -10.27
C HIS A 153 12.46 0.70 -11.40
N VAL A 154 11.80 1.82 -11.14
CA VAL A 154 11.00 2.54 -12.13
C VAL A 154 11.86 3.02 -13.30
N LYS A 155 13.09 3.50 -13.06
CA LYS A 155 14.06 3.87 -14.11
C LYS A 155 14.37 2.74 -15.10
N LYS A 156 14.28 1.48 -14.67
CA LYS A 156 14.52 0.31 -15.54
C LYS A 156 13.30 -0.06 -16.39
N LEU A 157 12.16 0.55 -16.13
CA LEU A 157 10.95 0.36 -16.91
C LEU A 157 11.03 1.22 -18.17
N LYS A 158 10.51 0.70 -19.27
CA LYS A 158 10.41 1.47 -20.52
C LYS A 158 9.21 2.42 -20.44
N LEU A 159 9.41 3.58 -19.83
CA LEU A 159 8.43 4.64 -19.64
C LEU A 159 8.82 5.86 -20.50
N SER A 160 7.83 6.68 -20.87
CA SER A 160 8.11 8.03 -21.36
C SER A 160 8.65 8.90 -20.22
N GLU A 161 9.27 10.02 -20.58
CA GLU A 161 9.80 10.98 -19.58
C GLU A 161 8.66 11.54 -18.69
N ASP A 162 7.52 11.86 -19.30
CA ASP A 162 6.36 12.38 -18.59
C ASP A 162 5.80 11.35 -17.59
N GLU A 163 5.65 10.08 -18.00
CA GLU A 163 5.21 9.00 -17.11
C GLU A 163 6.19 8.78 -15.96
N PHE A 164 7.49 8.82 -16.23
CA PHE A 164 8.51 8.69 -15.20
C PHE A 164 8.44 9.83 -14.19
N ASN A 165 8.30 11.07 -14.67
CA ASN A 165 8.21 12.25 -13.80
C ASN A 165 6.95 12.20 -12.93
N GLU A 166 5.79 11.88 -13.51
CA GLU A 166 4.53 11.73 -12.77
C GLU A 166 4.62 10.64 -11.69
N ILE A 167 5.12 9.44 -12.03
CA ILE A 167 5.29 8.34 -11.09
C ILE A 167 6.25 8.72 -9.97
N SER A 168 7.37 9.38 -10.31
CA SER A 168 8.38 9.78 -9.34
C SER A 168 7.81 10.81 -8.36
N TRP A 169 7.13 11.82 -8.87
CA TRP A 169 6.49 12.84 -8.05
C TRP A 169 5.39 12.26 -7.16
N LEU A 170 4.45 11.46 -7.70
CA LEU A 170 3.40 10.82 -6.90
C LEU A 170 3.98 9.89 -5.84
N SER A 171 5.01 9.13 -6.17
CA SER A 171 5.70 8.25 -5.20
C SER A 171 6.30 9.07 -4.06
N GLN A 172 6.90 10.22 -4.36
CA GLN A 172 7.43 11.13 -3.36
C GLN A 172 6.31 11.66 -2.45
N VAL A 173 5.22 12.15 -3.02
CA VAL A 173 4.08 12.69 -2.26
C VAL A 173 3.48 11.63 -1.33
N ILE A 174 3.34 10.38 -1.80
CA ILE A 174 2.72 9.30 -1.02
C ILE A 174 3.67 8.76 0.06
N ILE A 175 4.93 8.48 -0.27
CA ILE A 175 5.89 7.87 0.66
C ILE A 175 6.25 8.84 1.78
N PHE A 176 6.45 10.12 1.47
CA PHE A 176 6.82 11.11 2.48
C PHE A 176 5.64 11.73 3.21
N ASN A 177 4.41 11.39 2.82
CA ASN A 177 3.24 11.78 3.62
C ASN A 177 3.36 11.25 5.05
N ASP A 178 3.05 12.12 6.00
CA ASP A 178 3.01 11.79 7.42
C ASP A 178 1.56 11.91 7.93
N PRO A 179 0.82 10.81 7.96
CA PRO A 179 -0.58 10.85 8.36
C PRO A 179 -0.77 11.19 9.85
N SER A 180 0.30 11.12 10.66
CA SER A 180 0.24 11.53 12.06
C SER A 180 0.09 13.04 12.27
N LYS A 181 0.28 13.84 11.20
CA LYS A 181 0.10 15.31 11.23
C LYS A 181 -1.29 15.75 10.79
N HIS A 182 -2.00 14.92 10.03
CA HIS A 182 -3.32 15.23 9.47
C HIS A 182 -4.26 14.04 9.63
N TYR A 183 -4.89 13.94 10.81
CA TYR A 183 -5.74 12.80 11.14
C TYR A 183 -6.99 13.19 11.93
N ILE A 184 -7.98 12.28 11.89
CA ILE A 184 -9.18 12.30 12.71
C ILE A 184 -9.21 11.00 13.50
N ILE A 185 -9.34 11.07 14.83
CA ILE A 185 -9.46 9.88 15.67
C ILE A 185 -10.86 9.31 15.55
N LYS A 186 -10.94 7.99 15.33
CA LYS A 186 -12.18 7.21 15.38
C LYS A 186 -12.09 6.14 16.47
N GLY A 187 -13.16 6.00 17.25
CA GLY A 187 -13.22 5.04 18.37
C GLY A 187 -12.73 5.64 19.68
N ASP A 188 -12.34 4.77 20.62
CA ASP A 188 -11.91 5.19 21.96
C ASP A 188 -10.44 5.63 21.95
N PRO A 189 -10.13 6.93 22.26
CA PRO A 189 -8.77 7.43 22.33
C PRO A 189 -7.91 6.73 23.37
N LYS A 190 -8.50 6.15 24.41
CA LYS A 190 -7.76 5.43 25.47
C LYS A 190 -7.03 4.21 24.95
N LEU A 191 -7.50 3.63 23.84
CA LEU A 191 -6.86 2.46 23.23
C LEU A 191 -5.45 2.77 22.71
N PHE A 192 -5.13 4.03 22.40
CA PHE A 192 -3.77 4.41 21.99
C PHE A 192 -2.74 4.15 23.10
N ASN A 193 -3.15 4.19 24.38
CA ASN A 193 -2.29 3.87 25.52
C ASN A 193 -1.94 2.38 25.61
N THR A 194 -2.65 1.52 24.87
CA THR A 194 -2.40 0.06 24.84
C THR A 194 -1.44 -0.35 23.75
N LEU A 195 -1.00 0.58 22.91
CA LEU A 195 -0.06 0.29 21.83
C LEU A 195 1.28 -0.18 22.38
N PRO A 196 1.86 -1.24 21.81
CA PRO A 196 3.20 -1.67 22.20
C PRO A 196 4.24 -0.60 21.91
N LYS A 197 5.23 -0.46 22.77
CA LYS A 197 6.33 0.51 22.62
C LYS A 197 7.02 0.35 21.25
N GLY A 198 7.18 1.46 20.53
CA GLY A 198 7.79 1.49 19.19
C GLY A 198 6.86 0.96 18.08
N LYS A 199 5.55 0.90 18.32
CA LYS A 199 4.53 0.52 17.34
C LYS A 199 3.48 1.62 17.19
N SER A 200 3.94 2.87 17.00
CA SER A 200 3.09 4.02 16.71
C SER A 200 3.85 5.02 15.86
N LEU A 201 3.20 5.54 14.82
CA LEU A 201 3.77 6.58 13.96
C LEU A 201 3.89 7.93 14.70
N PHE A 202 3.08 8.16 15.72
CA PHE A 202 3.19 9.39 16.54
C PHE A 202 4.54 9.52 17.26
N THR A 203 5.21 8.41 17.50
CA THR A 203 6.51 8.38 18.21
C THR A 203 7.69 8.11 17.29
N ASN A 204 7.44 7.91 16.00
CA ASN A 204 8.49 7.64 15.04
C ASN A 204 9.22 8.92 14.60
N PRO A 205 10.52 8.82 14.25
CA PRO A 205 11.21 9.90 13.54
C PRO A 205 10.50 10.23 12.21
N PRO A 206 10.50 11.50 11.75
CA PRO A 206 9.72 11.94 10.58
C PRO A 206 10.00 11.17 9.28
N ASN A 207 11.23 10.65 9.13
CA ASN A 207 11.65 9.91 7.93
C ASN A 207 11.50 8.38 8.06
N LYS A 208 10.88 7.89 9.14
CA LYS A 208 10.72 6.45 9.39
C LYS A 208 9.26 6.07 9.57
N GLY A 209 8.95 4.91 9.04
CA GLY A 209 7.66 4.27 9.19
C GLY A 209 6.64 4.64 8.10
N LEU A 210 5.87 3.64 7.72
CA LEU A 210 4.71 3.78 6.87
C LEU A 210 3.45 3.40 7.63
N PRO A 211 2.31 4.04 7.32
CA PRO A 211 1.05 3.70 7.96
C PRO A 211 0.63 2.27 7.63
N ILE A 212 0.15 1.56 8.63
CA ILE A 212 -0.57 0.33 8.38
C ILE A 212 -1.98 0.74 7.95
N GLY A 213 -2.29 0.50 6.69
CA GLY A 213 -3.60 0.75 6.11
C GLY A 213 -4.59 -0.38 6.41
N ASN A 214 -5.85 -0.14 6.10
CA ASN A 214 -6.93 -1.11 6.22
C ASN A 214 -7.44 -1.49 4.84
#